data_ec346d9f4a90a0c1b86797e0df293a3f
#
_entry.id   ec346d9f4a90a0c1b86797e0df293a3f
#
_cell.length_a   1.000
_cell.length_b   1.000
_cell.length_c   1.000
_cell.angle_alpha   90.00
_cell.angle_beta   90.00
_cell.angle_gamma   90.00
#
_symmetry.space_group_name_H-M   'P 1'
#
loop_
_entity.id
_entity.type
_entity.pdbx_description
1 polymer ?
#
loop_
_entity_poly.entity_id
_entity_poly.type
_entity_poly.pdbx_seq_one_letter_code
_entity_poly.pdbx_strand_id
1 'polypeptide(L)'
;MKSFTDNLGRAWTLVVNVATIKRVRALCNVDLNSIIEVEEDGKPSARLLERLSSDPVLLVDVLYAVCKPECDQRNVSDEDFGAAMAGDAVEQATDALLDEVIDFFPAAKRAAFQRILSASRRFGEAARKRMEAMLADGDFEARLVSELERLTGLSRSAQGSAE
;
A
#
# COMPACT_ATOMS: atom_id res chain seq x y z
N MET A 1 17.13 9.96 -1.77
CA MET A 1 17.16 8.70 -0.98
C MET A 1 16.10 8.78 0.10
N LYS A 2 15.17 7.88 0.11
CA LYS A 2 14.09 7.76 1.11
C LYS A 2 14.37 6.58 2.02
N SER A 3 13.77 6.56 3.19
CA SER A 3 13.93 5.47 4.16
C SER A 3 12.61 5.21 4.87
N PHE A 4 12.45 4.00 5.39
CA PHE A 4 11.36 3.61 6.28
C PHE A 4 11.90 2.73 7.41
N THR A 5 11.09 2.52 8.43
CA THR A 5 11.43 1.64 9.56
C THR A 5 10.43 0.51 9.63
N ASP A 6 10.92 -0.73 9.75
CA ASP A 6 10.07 -1.90 9.92
C ASP A 6 9.61 -2.09 11.38
N ASN A 7 8.72 -3.05 11.62
CA ASN A 7 8.17 -3.29 12.96
C ASN A 7 9.18 -3.84 13.97
N LEU A 8 10.38 -4.24 13.52
CA LEU A 8 11.49 -4.61 14.40
C LEU A 8 12.44 -3.44 14.68
N GLY A 9 12.09 -2.23 14.23
CA GLY A 9 12.88 -1.03 14.41
C GLY A 9 14.10 -0.92 13.49
N ARG A 10 14.18 -1.74 12.44
CA ARG A 10 15.26 -1.69 11.46
C ARG A 10 14.95 -0.61 10.43
N ALA A 11 15.87 0.34 10.25
CA ALA A 11 15.77 1.34 9.20
C ALA A 11 16.30 0.77 7.88
N TRP A 12 15.56 0.96 6.79
CA TRP A 12 15.87 0.53 5.44
C TRP A 12 15.99 1.73 4.51
N THR A 13 16.98 1.71 3.63
CA THR A 13 17.23 2.80 2.68
C THR A 13 16.80 2.39 1.27
N LEU A 14 15.91 3.17 0.69
CA LEU A 14 15.46 2.97 -0.68
C LEU A 14 16.34 3.77 -1.65
N VAL A 15 16.89 3.06 -2.64
CA VAL A 15 17.65 3.67 -3.73
C VAL A 15 17.16 3.09 -5.05
N VAL A 16 16.49 3.92 -5.83
CA VAL A 16 16.01 3.52 -7.16
C VAL A 16 16.97 4.06 -8.24
N ASN A 17 17.56 3.12 -8.94
CA ASN A 17 18.42 3.37 -10.11
C ASN A 17 18.23 2.24 -11.13
N VAL A 18 18.92 2.30 -12.26
CA VAL A 18 18.79 1.29 -13.32
C VAL A 18 19.11 -0.13 -12.82
N ALA A 19 20.10 -0.30 -11.93
CA ALA A 19 20.44 -1.61 -11.37
C ALA A 19 19.30 -2.14 -10.48
N THR A 20 18.69 -1.28 -9.67
CA THR A 20 17.52 -1.61 -8.84
C THR A 20 16.33 -2.01 -9.71
N ILE A 21 16.03 -1.24 -10.77
CA ILE A 21 14.93 -1.57 -11.70
C ILE A 21 15.14 -2.93 -12.36
N LYS A 22 16.36 -3.22 -12.82
CA LYS A 22 16.70 -4.54 -13.39
C LYS A 22 16.48 -5.67 -12.38
N ARG A 23 16.87 -5.47 -11.12
CA ARG A 23 16.72 -6.45 -10.05
C ARG A 23 15.24 -6.70 -9.73
N VAL A 24 14.43 -5.65 -9.58
CA VAL A 24 12.98 -5.76 -9.35
C VAL A 24 12.30 -6.49 -10.52
N ARG A 25 12.67 -6.19 -11.76
CA ARG A 25 12.17 -6.94 -12.92
C ARG A 25 12.52 -8.43 -12.86
N ALA A 26 13.77 -8.73 -12.49
CA ALA A 26 14.25 -10.13 -12.45
C ALA A 26 13.60 -10.93 -11.31
N LEU A 27 13.39 -10.35 -10.15
CA LEU A 27 12.88 -11.04 -8.96
C LEU A 27 11.35 -11.04 -8.87
N CYS A 28 10.70 -9.92 -9.21
CA CYS A 28 9.27 -9.72 -8.99
C CYS A 28 8.46 -9.64 -10.29
N ASN A 29 9.11 -9.66 -11.46
CA ASN A 29 8.47 -9.40 -12.76
C ASN A 29 7.68 -8.08 -12.79
N VAL A 30 8.19 -7.05 -12.13
CA VAL A 30 7.62 -5.71 -12.02
C VAL A 30 8.54 -4.69 -12.68
N ASP A 31 7.98 -3.83 -13.52
CA ASP A 31 8.71 -2.70 -14.10
C ASP A 31 8.37 -1.38 -13.40
N LEU A 32 9.26 -0.92 -12.52
CA LEU A 32 9.06 0.35 -11.82
C LEU A 32 9.00 1.57 -12.76
N ASN A 33 9.46 1.46 -14.02
CA ASN A 33 9.27 2.54 -14.99
C ASN A 33 7.81 2.74 -15.40
N SER A 34 6.98 1.71 -15.23
CA SER A 34 5.55 1.70 -15.56
C SER A 34 4.66 2.15 -14.40
N ILE A 35 5.23 2.75 -13.35
CA ILE A 35 4.46 3.17 -12.16
C ILE A 35 3.32 4.14 -12.53
N ILE A 36 3.58 4.99 -13.50
CA ILE A 36 2.59 5.85 -14.16
C ILE A 36 2.91 5.85 -15.65
N GLU A 37 1.97 5.44 -16.46
CA GLU A 37 2.03 5.44 -17.92
C GLU A 37 1.04 6.45 -18.48
N VAL A 38 1.26 6.87 -19.72
CA VAL A 38 0.29 7.66 -20.48
C VAL A 38 -0.26 6.74 -21.56
N GLU A 39 -1.55 6.44 -21.51
CA GLU A 39 -2.21 5.61 -22.51
C GLU A 39 -2.30 6.33 -23.87
N GLU A 40 -2.66 5.60 -24.92
CA GLU A 40 -2.75 6.15 -26.28
C GLU A 40 -3.74 7.32 -26.41
N ASP A 41 -4.75 7.35 -25.53
CA ASP A 41 -5.74 8.44 -25.46
C ASP A 41 -5.25 9.66 -24.66
N GLY A 42 -3.99 9.65 -24.21
CA GLY A 42 -3.38 10.74 -23.43
C GLY A 42 -3.73 10.74 -21.95
N LYS A 43 -4.49 9.74 -21.45
CA LYS A 43 -4.82 9.66 -20.03
C LYS A 43 -3.71 9.01 -19.23
N PRO A 44 -3.45 9.49 -17.99
CA PRO A 44 -2.53 8.80 -17.10
C PRO A 44 -3.15 7.49 -16.62
N SER A 45 -2.37 6.41 -16.70
CA SER A 45 -2.68 5.10 -16.14
C SER A 45 -1.74 4.81 -14.99
N ALA A 46 -2.28 4.44 -13.85
CA ALA A 46 -1.55 4.12 -12.64
C ALA A 46 -1.71 2.64 -12.24
N ARG A 47 -1.88 1.75 -13.23
CA ARG A 47 -2.15 0.32 -13.00
C ARG A 47 -1.16 -0.36 -12.07
N LEU A 48 0.14 -0.05 -12.21
CA LEU A 48 1.15 -0.63 -11.31
C LEU A 48 0.98 -0.08 -9.89
N LEU A 49 0.70 1.21 -9.73
CA LEU A 49 0.43 1.80 -8.43
C LEU A 49 -0.80 1.16 -7.77
N GLU A 50 -1.89 0.99 -8.51
CA GLU A 50 -3.10 0.30 -8.03
C GLU A 50 -2.81 -1.15 -7.62
N ARG A 51 -2.03 -1.87 -8.45
CA ARG A 51 -1.62 -3.24 -8.16
C ARG A 51 -0.77 -3.34 -6.90
N LEU A 52 0.23 -2.47 -6.72
CA LEU A 52 1.06 -2.44 -5.51
C LEU A 52 0.24 -2.06 -4.26
N SER A 53 -0.77 -1.21 -4.42
CA SER A 53 -1.63 -0.81 -3.30
C SER A 53 -2.64 -1.89 -2.89
N SER A 54 -3.04 -2.76 -3.82
CA SER A 54 -4.03 -3.83 -3.59
C SER A 54 -3.42 -5.17 -3.24
N ASP A 55 -2.13 -5.38 -3.53
CA ASP A 55 -1.40 -6.62 -3.29
C ASP A 55 -0.20 -6.36 -2.36
N PRO A 56 -0.40 -6.50 -1.05
CA PRO A 56 0.66 -6.26 -0.07
C PRO A 56 1.82 -7.26 -0.18
N VAL A 57 1.59 -8.47 -0.67
CA VAL A 57 2.67 -9.46 -0.87
C VAL A 57 3.58 -8.98 -1.99
N LEU A 58 3.03 -8.63 -3.14
CA LEU A 58 3.81 -8.08 -4.24
C LEU A 58 4.56 -6.81 -3.86
N LEU A 59 3.93 -5.94 -3.06
CA LEU A 59 4.55 -4.72 -2.57
C LEU A 59 5.78 -5.03 -1.71
N VAL A 60 5.67 -5.97 -0.77
CA VAL A 60 6.78 -6.38 0.11
C VAL A 60 7.89 -7.06 -0.68
N ASP A 61 7.57 -7.90 -1.66
CA ASP A 61 8.55 -8.50 -2.59
C ASP A 61 9.35 -7.41 -3.35
N VAL A 62 8.66 -6.39 -3.85
CA VAL A 62 9.30 -5.25 -4.52
C VAL A 62 10.20 -4.48 -3.55
N LEU A 63 9.74 -4.19 -2.34
CA LEU A 63 10.52 -3.53 -1.30
C LEU A 63 11.78 -4.33 -0.94
N TYR A 64 11.64 -5.65 -0.74
CA TYR A 64 12.77 -6.55 -0.52
C TYR A 64 13.76 -6.50 -1.68
N ALA A 65 13.29 -6.59 -2.92
CA ALA A 65 14.13 -6.50 -4.10
C ALA A 65 14.87 -5.16 -4.21
N VAL A 66 14.26 -4.05 -3.79
CA VAL A 66 14.91 -2.74 -3.70
C VAL A 66 15.98 -2.73 -2.61
N CYS A 67 15.65 -3.24 -1.42
CA CYS A 67 16.54 -3.28 -0.26
C CYS A 67 17.54 -4.46 -0.29
N LYS A 68 17.47 -5.36 -1.28
CA LYS A 68 18.26 -6.61 -1.35
C LYS A 68 19.75 -6.44 -1.02
N PRO A 69 20.49 -5.43 -1.51
CA PRO A 69 21.89 -5.27 -1.14
C PRO A 69 22.10 -5.01 0.36
N GLU A 70 21.18 -4.31 0.99
CA GLU A 70 21.22 -4.03 2.42
C GLU A 70 20.77 -5.25 3.23
N CYS A 71 19.76 -5.97 2.76
CA CYS A 71 19.33 -7.25 3.35
C CYS A 71 20.47 -8.28 3.35
N ASP A 72 21.19 -8.42 2.22
CA ASP A 72 22.34 -9.32 2.11
C ASP A 72 23.47 -8.95 3.08
N GLN A 73 23.77 -7.65 3.23
CA GLN A 73 24.79 -7.18 4.19
C GLN A 73 24.40 -7.45 5.64
N ARG A 74 23.11 -7.41 5.95
CA ARG A 74 22.56 -7.62 7.30
C ARG A 74 22.16 -9.08 7.56
N ASN A 75 22.32 -9.98 6.58
CA ASN A 75 21.86 -11.38 6.60
C ASN A 75 20.36 -11.50 6.93
N VAL A 76 19.53 -10.62 6.34
CA VAL A 76 18.07 -10.65 6.48
C VAL A 76 17.49 -11.36 5.28
N SER A 77 16.80 -12.48 5.53
CA SER A 77 16.11 -13.25 4.50
C SER A 77 14.83 -12.51 4.01
N ASP A 78 14.28 -12.99 2.92
CA ASP A 78 12.98 -12.52 2.41
C ASP A 78 11.86 -12.75 3.45
N GLU A 79 11.85 -13.94 4.06
CA GLU A 79 10.90 -14.29 5.13
C GLU A 79 11.04 -13.37 6.35
N ASP A 80 12.29 -13.09 6.81
CA ASP A 80 12.53 -12.20 7.95
C ASP A 80 12.19 -10.75 7.65
N PHE A 81 12.37 -10.33 6.38
CA PHE A 81 11.97 -9.01 5.94
C PHE A 81 10.45 -8.91 5.90
N GLY A 82 9.78 -9.86 5.25
CA GLY A 82 8.32 -9.91 5.14
C GLY A 82 7.63 -10.00 6.51
N ALA A 83 8.14 -10.81 7.44
CA ALA A 83 7.60 -10.95 8.78
C ALA A 83 7.61 -9.64 9.60
N ALA A 84 8.51 -8.72 9.27
CA ALA A 84 8.59 -7.41 9.91
C ALA A 84 7.72 -6.33 9.23
N MET A 85 7.06 -6.66 8.13
CA MET A 85 6.26 -5.73 7.34
C MET A 85 4.76 -5.92 7.62
N ALA A 86 4.20 -5.07 8.47
CA ALA A 86 2.76 -5.06 8.75
C ALA A 86 2.29 -3.66 9.17
N GLY A 87 1.01 -3.37 8.99
CA GLY A 87 0.38 -2.13 9.43
C GLY A 87 1.10 -0.87 8.92
N ASP A 88 1.41 0.04 9.82
CA ASP A 88 2.00 1.35 9.50
C ASP A 88 3.36 1.25 8.79
N ALA A 89 4.15 0.19 9.05
CA ALA A 89 5.43 -0.01 8.38
C ALA A 89 5.26 -0.23 6.87
N VAL A 90 4.20 -0.93 6.45
CA VAL A 90 3.88 -1.13 5.03
C VAL A 90 3.46 0.19 4.38
N GLU A 91 2.63 0.99 5.05
CA GLU A 91 2.19 2.30 4.57
C GLU A 91 3.38 3.25 4.38
N GLN A 92 4.24 3.37 5.40
CA GLN A 92 5.45 4.20 5.34
C GLN A 92 6.43 3.74 4.24
N ALA A 93 6.62 2.43 4.09
CA ALA A 93 7.48 1.87 3.06
C ALA A 93 6.93 2.13 1.66
N THR A 94 5.60 2.04 1.49
CA THR A 94 4.92 2.35 0.23
C THR A 94 5.15 3.82 -0.17
N ASP A 95 4.90 4.73 0.74
CA ASP A 95 5.10 6.16 0.52
C ASP A 95 6.56 6.48 0.15
N ALA A 96 7.50 5.90 0.89
CA ALA A 96 8.92 6.08 0.64
C ALA A 96 9.35 5.49 -0.72
N LEU A 97 8.82 4.32 -1.10
CA LEU A 97 9.08 3.69 -2.40
C LEU A 97 8.55 4.56 -3.55
N LEU A 98 7.32 5.01 -3.46
CA LEU A 98 6.70 5.84 -4.51
C LEU A 98 7.45 7.15 -4.71
N ASP A 99 7.82 7.81 -3.63
CA ASP A 99 8.60 9.04 -3.68
C ASP A 99 9.98 8.81 -4.31
N GLU A 100 10.67 7.70 -3.98
CA GLU A 100 11.99 7.38 -4.54
C GLU A 100 11.91 6.98 -6.02
N VAL A 101 10.87 6.24 -6.42
CA VAL A 101 10.61 5.91 -7.83
C VAL A 101 10.36 7.18 -8.65
N ILE A 102 9.58 8.11 -8.12
CA ILE A 102 9.28 9.38 -8.80
C ILE A 102 10.55 10.23 -8.92
N ASP A 103 11.39 10.24 -7.91
CA ASP A 103 12.66 10.99 -7.92
C ASP A 103 13.66 10.45 -8.96
N PHE A 104 13.53 9.19 -9.37
CA PHE A 104 14.32 8.60 -10.45
C PHE A 104 14.05 9.24 -11.82
N PHE A 105 12.85 9.77 -12.08
CA PHE A 105 12.48 10.30 -13.38
C PHE A 105 13.05 11.71 -13.64
N PRO A 106 13.25 12.09 -14.93
CA PRO A 106 13.61 13.45 -15.32
C PRO A 106 12.61 14.49 -14.80
N ALA A 107 13.07 15.71 -14.56
CA ALA A 107 12.33 16.79 -13.89
C ALA A 107 10.89 17.02 -14.40
N ALA A 108 10.69 16.98 -15.73
CA ALA A 108 9.37 17.19 -16.32
C ALA A 108 8.38 16.06 -15.96
N LYS A 109 8.81 14.80 -16.08
CA LYS A 109 7.99 13.64 -15.66
C LYS A 109 7.78 13.62 -14.15
N ARG A 110 8.82 13.90 -13.37
CA ARG A 110 8.76 13.98 -11.90
C ARG A 110 7.67 14.94 -11.45
N ALA A 111 7.64 16.15 -11.98
CA ALA A 111 6.63 17.15 -11.61
C ALA A 111 5.19 16.69 -11.91
N ALA A 112 4.98 16.02 -13.05
CA ALA A 112 3.68 15.46 -13.39
C ALA A 112 3.28 14.33 -12.42
N PHE A 113 4.18 13.39 -12.14
CA PHE A 113 3.94 12.26 -11.24
C PHE A 113 3.71 12.70 -9.80
N GLN A 114 4.44 13.69 -9.31
CA GLN A 114 4.21 14.28 -7.98
C GLN A 114 2.81 14.87 -7.84
N ARG A 115 2.27 15.50 -8.89
CA ARG A 115 0.90 16.02 -8.87
C ARG A 115 -0.13 14.89 -8.78
N ILE A 116 0.05 13.82 -9.56
CA ILE A 116 -0.83 12.66 -9.55
C ILE A 116 -0.80 11.99 -8.17
N LEU A 117 0.39 11.71 -7.64
CA LEU A 117 0.55 11.08 -6.33
C LEU A 117 -0.04 11.94 -5.20
N SER A 118 0.18 13.26 -5.24
CA SER A 118 -0.39 14.19 -4.26
C SER A 118 -1.92 14.23 -4.31
N ALA A 119 -2.51 14.09 -5.50
CA ALA A 119 -3.96 13.98 -5.65
C ALA A 119 -4.46 12.64 -5.06
N SER A 120 -3.82 11.52 -5.39
CA SER A 120 -4.17 10.20 -4.85
C SER A 120 -4.09 10.15 -3.32
N ARG A 121 -3.01 10.68 -2.72
CA ARG A 121 -2.86 10.77 -1.26
C ARG A 121 -3.99 11.56 -0.61
N ARG A 122 -4.38 12.71 -1.18
CA ARG A 122 -5.51 13.50 -0.66
C ARG A 122 -6.84 12.73 -0.71
N PHE A 123 -7.07 11.93 -1.77
CA PHE A 123 -8.25 11.08 -1.84
C PHE A 123 -8.21 9.98 -0.78
N GLY A 124 -7.06 9.33 -0.59
CA GLY A 124 -6.87 8.31 0.47
C GLY A 124 -7.10 8.87 1.87
N GLU A 125 -6.54 10.03 2.20
CA GLU A 125 -6.77 10.72 3.47
C GLU A 125 -8.24 11.09 3.70
N ALA A 126 -8.92 11.58 2.66
CA ALA A 126 -10.34 11.91 2.74
C ALA A 126 -11.20 10.65 2.96
N ALA A 127 -10.87 9.53 2.31
CA ALA A 127 -11.53 8.25 2.51
C ALA A 127 -11.31 7.70 3.92
N ARG A 128 -10.07 7.77 4.42
CA ARG A 128 -9.73 7.37 5.80
C ARG A 128 -10.50 8.19 6.82
N LYS A 129 -10.52 9.51 6.71
CA LYS A 129 -11.28 10.38 7.61
C LYS A 129 -12.79 10.08 7.60
N ARG A 130 -13.35 9.75 6.43
CA ARG A 130 -14.75 9.34 6.33
C ARG A 130 -14.99 8.02 7.06
N MET A 131 -14.09 7.06 6.91
CA MET A 131 -14.19 5.76 7.58
C MET A 131 -14.06 5.93 9.10
N GLU A 132 -13.09 6.72 9.58
CA GLU A 132 -12.91 7.06 10.99
C GLU A 132 -14.18 7.72 11.57
N ALA A 133 -14.77 8.66 10.83
CA ALA A 133 -16.02 9.31 11.24
C ALA A 133 -17.21 8.32 11.29
N MET A 134 -17.28 7.39 10.33
CA MET A 134 -18.33 6.34 10.33
C MET A 134 -18.14 5.36 11.49
N LEU A 135 -16.90 5.01 11.83
CA LEU A 135 -16.60 4.11 12.96
C LEU A 135 -16.82 4.80 14.32
N ALA A 136 -16.65 6.12 14.39
CA ALA A 136 -16.93 6.90 15.59
C ALA A 136 -18.44 7.19 15.80
N ASP A 137 -19.25 6.96 14.77
CA ASP A 137 -20.70 7.07 14.86
C ASP A 137 -21.27 5.83 15.56
N GLY A 138 -21.76 6.01 16.81
CA GLY A 138 -22.33 4.92 17.61
C GLY A 138 -23.53 4.20 16.96
N ASP A 139 -24.12 4.79 15.94
CA ASP A 139 -25.20 4.20 15.15
C ASP A 139 -24.67 3.16 14.12
N PHE A 140 -23.35 3.21 13.80
CA PHE A 140 -22.73 2.30 12.84
C PHE A 140 -22.69 0.85 13.37
N GLU A 141 -22.30 0.65 14.62
CA GLU A 141 -22.32 -0.67 15.27
C GLU A 141 -23.73 -1.26 15.28
N ALA A 142 -24.74 -0.46 15.64
CA ALA A 142 -26.12 -0.90 15.66
C ALA A 142 -26.62 -1.32 14.27
N ARG A 143 -26.25 -0.59 13.23
CA ARG A 143 -26.58 -0.94 11.82
C ARG A 143 -25.88 -2.21 11.38
N LEU A 144 -24.61 -2.38 11.74
CA LEU A 144 -23.80 -3.55 11.38
C LEU A 144 -24.36 -4.82 12.04
N VAL A 145 -24.71 -4.74 13.33
CA VAL A 145 -25.36 -5.82 14.08
C VAL A 145 -26.72 -6.17 13.46
N SER A 146 -27.54 -5.17 13.14
CA SER A 146 -28.83 -5.37 12.49
C SER A 146 -28.71 -6.04 11.12
N GLU A 147 -27.71 -5.66 10.32
CA GLU A 147 -27.47 -6.26 9.01
C GLU A 147 -26.93 -7.69 9.12
N LEU A 148 -26.04 -7.97 10.09
CA LEU A 148 -25.56 -9.32 10.38
C LEU A 148 -26.68 -10.22 10.87
N GLU A 149 -27.58 -9.74 11.75
CA GLU A 149 -28.76 -10.47 12.21
C GLU A 149 -29.68 -10.80 11.02
N ARG A 150 -29.84 -9.88 10.08
CA ARG A 150 -30.63 -10.09 8.86
C ARG A 150 -30.01 -11.15 7.94
N LEU A 151 -28.68 -11.12 7.77
CA LEU A 151 -27.97 -12.06 6.89
C LEU A 151 -27.84 -13.46 7.51
N THR A 152 -27.71 -13.56 8.82
CA THR A 152 -27.56 -14.85 9.54
C THR A 152 -28.88 -15.49 9.91
N GLY A 153 -30.01 -14.83 9.68
CA GLY A 153 -31.33 -15.35 10.07
C GLY A 153 -31.55 -15.46 11.58
N LEU A 154 -30.66 -14.89 12.41
CA LEU A 154 -30.78 -14.81 13.86
C LEU A 154 -31.69 -13.67 14.26
N SER A 155 -32.87 -13.59 13.64
CA SER A 155 -33.96 -12.76 14.13
C SER A 155 -34.44 -13.34 15.48
N ARG A 156 -34.37 -12.56 16.52
CA ARG A 156 -34.92 -12.85 17.82
C ARG A 156 -36.38 -13.37 17.74
N SER A 157 -36.55 -14.65 17.57
CA SER A 157 -37.78 -15.34 17.96
C SER A 157 -37.64 -15.83 19.39
N ALA A 158 -37.63 -14.89 20.31
CA ALA A 158 -37.72 -15.20 21.73
C ALA A 158 -38.53 -14.12 22.43
N GLN A 159 -39.81 -14.08 22.12
CA GLN A 159 -40.84 -13.56 23.06
C GLN A 159 -42.17 -14.19 22.72
N GLY A 160 -42.66 -14.96 23.66
CA GLY A 160 -44.06 -15.32 23.72
C GLY A 160 -44.32 -16.79 23.86
N SER A 161 -44.40 -17.26 25.08
CA SER A 161 -45.61 -17.95 25.60
C SER A 161 -45.38 -18.20 27.06
N ALA A 162 -45.87 -17.29 27.87
CA ALA A 162 -46.31 -17.59 29.19
C ALA A 162 -47.83 -17.79 29.08
N GLU A 163 -48.29 -19.00 29.34
CA GLU A 163 -49.58 -19.33 29.98
C GLU A 163 -49.47 -20.72 30.58
#